data_9e36cf8d82ceb3e0103f100f70b00468
#
_entry.id   9e36cf8d82ceb3e0103f100f70b00468
#
_cell.length_a   1.000
_cell.length_b   1.000
_cell.length_c   1.000
_cell.angle_alpha   90.00
_cell.angle_beta   90.00
_cell.angle_gamma   90.00
#
_symmetry.space_group_name_H-M   'P 1'
#
loop_
_entity.id
_entity.type
_entity.pdbx_description
1 polymer ?
#
loop_
_entity_poly.entity_id
_entity_poly.type
_entity_poly.pdbx_seq_one_letter_code
_entity_poly.pdbx_strand_id
1 'polypeptide(L)'
;LEETGAKSFVMEASSVGLDQGRMKGTHFKVGVFTNLSRDHLDYHQTMEAYGEAKGLLFAWPGLKAAVLNASDAWSRKYADAAQKNGSEIWVTGLEGEAASFGQAFGAAHVLEAKQIEPSHRGMRFTLVCDKREFPVELHALGTFNVDNALEAAAAAAACGHPIEKVVRALEALTPPPGRMQIFESDGMPLGVVDFGHTPDALEKAIECLIPNARARGGRLWTVFGCGGDRDAGKRPIMGEIAARLSDQVIVTSDNPRTENPQAIVDAIMQGVQAVPGADQRTMAVVDRREAIHRAVFAADAKDIILVAGKGHECE
;
A
#
# COMPACT_ATOMS: atom_id res chain seq x y z
N LEU A 1 19.92 -13.58 -15.05
CA LEU A 1 20.11 -12.14 -14.77
C LEU A 1 21.41 -11.61 -15.38
N GLU A 2 22.53 -12.34 -15.30
CA GLU A 2 23.78 -11.96 -15.99
C GLU A 2 23.59 -11.88 -17.50
N GLU A 3 22.87 -12.81 -18.10
CA GLU A 3 22.55 -12.84 -19.54
C GLU A 3 21.69 -11.65 -20.00
N THR A 4 20.93 -11.01 -19.10
CA THR A 4 20.10 -9.84 -19.41
C THR A 4 20.83 -8.51 -19.23
N GLY A 5 22.09 -8.52 -18.75
CA GLY A 5 22.86 -7.31 -18.44
C GLY A 5 22.32 -6.49 -17.27
N ALA A 6 21.49 -7.07 -16.41
CA ALA A 6 20.92 -6.41 -15.23
C ALA A 6 22.03 -6.00 -14.25
N LYS A 7 22.07 -4.70 -13.91
CA LYS A 7 23.07 -4.14 -12.97
C LYS A 7 22.61 -4.15 -11.52
N SER A 8 21.33 -4.30 -11.27
CA SER A 8 20.73 -4.36 -9.95
C SER A 8 19.50 -5.27 -9.97
N PHE A 9 19.21 -5.86 -8.82
CA PHE A 9 18.04 -6.71 -8.61
C PHE A 9 17.33 -6.28 -7.32
N VAL A 10 16.02 -6.12 -7.40
CA VAL A 10 15.17 -5.81 -6.26
C VAL A 10 14.22 -6.97 -6.06
N MET A 11 14.11 -7.47 -4.83
CA MET A 11 13.25 -8.60 -4.51
C MET A 11 12.60 -8.43 -3.14
N GLU A 12 11.44 -9.05 -2.97
CA GLU A 12 10.84 -9.23 -1.66
C GLU A 12 11.58 -10.34 -0.88
N ALA A 13 11.96 -10.02 0.37
CA ALA A 13 12.54 -10.98 1.31
C ALA A 13 11.46 -11.42 2.31
N SER A 14 10.74 -12.52 2.01
CA SER A 14 9.70 -13.01 2.91
C SER A 14 10.31 -13.54 4.21
N SER A 15 9.62 -13.32 5.35
CA SER A 15 10.04 -13.81 6.67
C SER A 15 10.24 -15.33 6.69
N VAL A 16 9.34 -16.06 6.05
CA VAL A 16 9.45 -17.54 5.90
C VAL A 16 10.69 -17.92 5.09
N GLY A 17 10.99 -17.17 4.03
CA GLY A 17 12.19 -17.41 3.20
C GLY A 17 13.49 -17.12 3.94
N LEU A 18 13.50 -16.09 4.79
CA LEU A 18 14.64 -15.75 5.66
C LEU A 18 14.85 -16.84 6.71
N ASP A 19 13.80 -17.23 7.44
CA ASP A 19 13.83 -18.23 8.51
C ASP A 19 14.25 -19.61 7.98
N GLN A 20 13.73 -20.04 6.83
CA GLN A 20 14.11 -21.29 6.18
C GLN A 20 15.48 -21.24 5.48
N GLY A 21 16.15 -20.10 5.49
CA GLY A 21 17.45 -19.93 4.85
C GLY A 21 17.43 -20.03 3.32
N ARG A 22 16.27 -19.82 2.68
CA ARG A 22 16.13 -19.89 1.21
C ARG A 22 16.93 -18.81 0.47
N MET A 23 17.37 -17.78 1.19
CA MET A 23 18.16 -16.68 0.65
C MET A 23 19.66 -16.83 0.88
N LYS A 24 20.11 -17.99 1.43
CA LYS A 24 21.53 -18.27 1.63
C LYS A 24 22.30 -18.19 0.30
N GLY A 25 23.44 -17.51 0.33
CA GLY A 25 24.25 -17.25 -0.88
C GLY A 25 23.93 -15.95 -1.62
N THR A 26 22.83 -15.25 -1.22
CA THR A 26 22.54 -13.93 -1.77
C THR A 26 23.38 -12.86 -1.07
N HIS A 27 23.92 -11.91 -1.84
CA HIS A 27 24.62 -10.75 -1.31
C HIS A 27 23.70 -9.52 -1.39
N PHE A 28 23.04 -9.19 -0.27
CA PHE A 28 22.22 -7.98 -0.20
C PHE A 28 23.12 -6.76 0.02
N LYS A 29 22.92 -5.73 -0.81
CA LYS A 29 23.58 -4.43 -0.62
C LYS A 29 22.78 -3.55 0.34
N VAL A 30 21.45 -3.53 0.16
CA VAL A 30 20.52 -2.74 0.95
C VAL A 30 19.37 -3.64 1.43
N GLY A 31 19.03 -3.57 2.71
CA GLY A 31 17.83 -4.13 3.30
C GLY A 31 16.83 -3.02 3.60
N VAL A 32 15.56 -3.21 3.22
CA VAL A 32 14.50 -2.22 3.46
C VAL A 32 13.44 -2.84 4.36
N PHE A 33 13.05 -2.13 5.41
CA PHE A 33 11.93 -2.46 6.28
C PHE A 33 10.85 -1.39 6.16
N THR A 34 9.69 -1.80 5.70
CA THR A 34 8.52 -0.94 5.52
C THR A 34 7.66 -0.89 6.78
N ASN A 35 7.07 -2.01 7.16
CA ASN A 35 6.26 -2.16 8.37
C ASN A 35 6.09 -3.63 8.75
N LEU A 36 5.54 -3.86 9.95
CA LEU A 36 5.13 -5.17 10.44
C LEU A 36 3.67 -5.14 10.91
N SER A 37 2.78 -5.69 10.10
CA SER A 37 1.39 -5.92 10.46
C SER A 37 1.11 -7.42 10.66
N ARG A 38 -0.03 -7.76 11.28
CA ARG A 38 -0.42 -9.15 11.55
C ARG A 38 -0.59 -9.95 10.27
N ASP A 39 0.34 -10.88 10.02
CA ASP A 39 0.31 -11.82 8.91
C ASP A 39 1.17 -13.05 9.24
N HIS A 40 1.08 -14.11 8.44
CA HIS A 40 1.93 -15.32 8.54
C HIS A 40 1.98 -15.99 9.92
N LEU A 41 0.95 -15.82 10.78
CA LEU A 41 0.90 -16.45 12.11
C LEU A 41 0.57 -17.95 12.05
N ASP A 42 0.10 -18.45 10.92
CA ASP A 42 0.02 -19.86 10.60
C ASP A 42 1.41 -20.53 10.60
N TYR A 43 2.45 -19.81 10.18
CA TYR A 43 3.83 -20.28 10.20
C TYR A 43 4.58 -19.84 11.45
N HIS A 44 4.61 -18.55 11.78
CA HIS A 44 5.42 -18.01 12.88
C HIS A 44 4.77 -18.13 14.26
N GLN A 45 3.47 -18.41 14.34
CA GLN A 45 2.65 -18.55 15.54
C GLN A 45 2.48 -17.26 16.37
N THR A 46 3.50 -16.41 16.48
CA THR A 46 3.48 -15.15 17.23
C THR A 46 4.03 -13.98 16.41
N MET A 47 3.61 -12.75 16.72
CA MET A 47 4.16 -11.54 16.11
C MET A 47 5.64 -11.35 16.43
N GLU A 48 6.07 -11.81 17.62
CA GLU A 48 7.48 -11.76 18.03
C GLU A 48 8.35 -12.63 17.11
N ALA A 49 7.98 -13.91 16.92
CA ALA A 49 8.70 -14.80 16.03
C ALA A 49 8.70 -14.32 14.57
N TYR A 50 7.58 -13.72 14.14
CA TYR A 50 7.46 -13.11 12.81
C TYR A 50 8.43 -11.94 12.65
N GLY A 51 8.48 -11.02 13.62
CA GLY A 51 9.41 -9.89 13.61
C GLY A 51 10.88 -10.33 13.69
N GLU A 52 11.20 -11.30 14.56
CA GLU A 52 12.56 -11.85 14.65
C GLU A 52 13.02 -12.45 13.30
N ALA A 53 12.15 -13.19 12.61
CA ALA A 53 12.46 -13.73 11.30
C ALA A 53 12.73 -12.65 10.24
N LYS A 54 11.97 -11.54 10.22
CA LYS A 54 12.28 -10.38 9.37
C LYS A 54 13.61 -9.72 9.74
N GLY A 55 13.93 -9.68 11.03
CA GLY A 55 15.17 -9.11 11.58
C GLY A 55 16.45 -9.77 11.03
N LEU A 56 16.37 -11.02 10.59
CA LEU A 56 17.50 -11.73 9.98
C LEU A 56 18.10 -11.00 8.78
N LEU A 57 17.30 -10.21 8.05
CA LEU A 57 17.77 -9.40 6.94
C LEU A 57 18.75 -8.32 7.40
N PHE A 58 18.55 -7.71 8.57
CA PHE A 58 19.36 -6.60 9.08
C PHE A 58 20.63 -7.08 9.80
N ALA A 59 20.68 -8.36 10.13
CA ALA A 59 21.90 -9.06 10.56
C ALA A 59 22.59 -9.82 9.41
N TRP A 60 22.18 -9.59 8.16
CA TRP A 60 22.70 -10.34 7.01
C TRP A 60 24.17 -10.03 6.75
N PRO A 61 25.03 -11.05 6.58
CA PRO A 61 26.46 -10.86 6.36
C PRO A 61 26.75 -9.97 5.15
N GLY A 62 27.48 -8.88 5.39
CA GLY A 62 27.90 -7.98 4.30
C GLY A 62 26.85 -6.96 3.83
N LEU A 63 25.68 -6.90 4.50
CA LEU A 63 24.69 -5.83 4.25
C LEU A 63 25.37 -4.47 4.44
N LYS A 64 25.25 -3.59 3.44
CA LYS A 64 25.92 -2.26 3.48
C LYS A 64 25.03 -1.19 4.07
N ALA A 65 23.72 -1.23 3.81
CA ALA A 65 22.78 -0.26 4.33
C ALA A 65 21.47 -0.92 4.77
N ALA A 66 20.90 -0.40 5.84
CA ALA A 66 19.57 -0.72 6.35
C ALA A 66 18.68 0.52 6.24
N VAL A 67 17.62 0.45 5.46
CA VAL A 67 16.58 1.48 5.38
C VAL A 67 15.43 1.08 6.29
N LEU A 68 15.10 1.94 7.25
CA LEU A 68 14.17 1.64 8.34
C LEU A 68 13.09 2.71 8.44
N ASN A 69 11.83 2.29 8.48
CA ASN A 69 10.70 3.18 8.72
C ASN A 69 10.61 3.53 10.22
N ALA A 70 10.71 4.80 10.56
CA ALA A 70 10.70 5.28 11.94
C ALA A 70 9.37 5.08 12.67
N SER A 71 8.25 5.01 11.92
CA SER A 71 6.90 4.84 12.49
C SER A 71 6.64 3.43 13.04
N ASP A 72 7.41 2.43 12.60
CA ASP A 72 7.25 1.06 13.08
C ASP A 72 8.19 0.75 14.26
N ALA A 73 7.62 0.23 15.34
CA ALA A 73 8.37 -0.08 16.57
C ALA A 73 9.50 -1.11 16.37
N TRP A 74 9.37 -2.03 15.41
CA TRP A 74 10.37 -3.04 15.10
C TRP A 74 11.65 -2.45 14.49
N SER A 75 11.57 -1.28 13.89
CA SER A 75 12.73 -0.56 13.34
C SER A 75 13.83 -0.35 14.37
N ARG A 76 13.49 -0.21 15.67
CA ARG A 76 14.48 -0.09 16.75
C ARG A 76 15.33 -1.35 16.89
N LYS A 77 14.70 -2.52 16.93
CA LYS A 77 15.42 -3.80 17.00
C LYS A 77 16.28 -4.03 15.75
N TYR A 78 15.79 -3.64 14.59
CA TYR A 78 16.51 -3.80 13.33
C TYR A 78 17.67 -2.81 13.20
N ALA A 79 17.54 -1.60 13.75
CA ALA A 79 18.63 -0.66 13.84
C ALA A 79 19.79 -1.22 14.70
N ASP A 80 19.47 -1.80 15.85
CA ASP A 80 20.48 -2.46 16.71
C ASP A 80 21.19 -3.62 15.99
N ALA A 81 20.43 -4.43 15.24
CA ALA A 81 20.99 -5.54 14.46
C ALA A 81 21.90 -5.02 13.33
N ALA A 82 21.47 -4.00 12.60
CA ALA A 82 22.22 -3.38 11.52
C ALA A 82 23.52 -2.72 12.03
N GLN A 83 23.47 -2.02 13.18
CA GLN A 83 24.67 -1.43 13.79
C GLN A 83 25.69 -2.50 14.16
N LYS A 84 25.26 -3.58 14.82
CA LYS A 84 26.15 -4.71 15.17
C LYS A 84 26.78 -5.36 13.94
N ASN A 85 26.05 -5.35 12.82
CA ASN A 85 26.52 -5.87 11.53
C ASN A 85 27.44 -4.89 10.77
N GLY A 86 27.58 -3.64 11.25
CA GLY A 86 28.37 -2.59 10.60
C GLY A 86 27.70 -1.97 9.37
N SER A 87 26.39 -2.11 9.26
CA SER A 87 25.60 -1.51 8.18
C SER A 87 25.33 -0.04 8.45
N GLU A 88 25.34 0.78 7.41
CA GLU A 88 24.91 2.17 7.47
C GLU A 88 23.38 2.26 7.67
N ILE A 89 22.94 3.09 8.61
CA ILE A 89 21.51 3.26 8.88
C ILE A 89 20.96 4.46 8.12
N TRP A 90 19.91 4.20 7.35
CA TRP A 90 19.08 5.17 6.69
C TRP A 90 17.69 5.12 7.34
N VAL A 91 17.13 6.26 7.68
CA VAL A 91 15.82 6.34 8.34
C VAL A 91 14.85 7.11 7.46
N THR A 92 13.65 6.58 7.34
CA THR A 92 12.52 7.23 6.66
C THR A 92 11.39 7.48 7.66
N GLY A 93 10.57 8.50 7.43
CA GLY A 93 9.37 8.77 8.23
C GLY A 93 8.65 10.04 7.83
N LEU A 94 7.52 10.28 8.47
CA LEU A 94 6.64 11.41 8.20
C LEU A 94 6.73 12.43 9.35
N GLU A 95 6.59 13.73 9.04
CA GLU A 95 6.30 14.83 9.97
C GLU A 95 7.13 14.86 11.29
N GLY A 96 8.44 14.60 11.22
CA GLY A 96 9.35 14.69 12.36
C GLY A 96 9.73 13.37 13.03
N GLU A 97 9.12 12.26 12.64
CA GLU A 97 9.38 10.92 13.20
C GLU A 97 10.82 10.45 12.90
N ALA A 98 11.25 10.61 11.66
CA ALA A 98 12.55 10.14 11.20
C ALA A 98 13.73 10.86 11.88
N ALA A 99 13.61 12.15 12.16
CA ALA A 99 14.66 12.93 12.81
C ALA A 99 14.96 12.44 14.23
N SER A 100 13.92 12.19 15.03
CA SER A 100 14.05 11.70 16.41
C SER A 100 14.64 10.30 16.46
N PHE A 101 14.19 9.41 15.57
CA PHE A 101 14.72 8.06 15.44
C PHE A 101 16.17 8.08 14.98
N GLY A 102 16.50 8.86 13.96
CA GLY A 102 17.85 8.99 13.42
C GLY A 102 18.85 9.46 14.44
N GLN A 103 18.48 10.44 15.30
CA GLN A 103 19.33 10.90 16.40
C GLN A 103 19.58 9.78 17.43
N ALA A 104 18.55 9.00 17.79
CA ALA A 104 18.66 7.94 18.78
C ALA A 104 19.58 6.79 18.32
N PHE A 105 19.58 6.47 17.03
CA PHE A 105 20.33 5.34 16.46
C PHE A 105 21.52 5.75 15.60
N GLY A 106 21.94 7.01 15.63
CA GLY A 106 23.10 7.48 14.87
C GLY A 106 22.98 7.24 13.38
N ALA A 107 21.80 7.50 12.80
CA ALA A 107 21.57 7.34 11.39
C ALA A 107 22.52 8.23 10.57
N ALA A 108 23.11 7.65 9.52
CA ALA A 108 23.95 8.38 8.58
C ALA A 108 23.12 9.33 7.72
N HIS A 109 21.89 8.92 7.38
CA HIS A 109 20.97 9.68 6.55
C HIS A 109 19.55 9.61 7.07
N VAL A 110 18.81 10.72 6.93
CA VAL A 110 17.41 10.85 7.30
C VAL A 110 16.64 11.41 6.10
N LEU A 111 15.62 10.68 5.67
CA LEU A 111 14.64 11.11 4.67
C LEU A 111 13.28 11.29 5.33
N GLU A 112 12.70 12.46 5.21
CA GLU A 112 11.45 12.81 5.85
C GLU A 112 10.50 13.48 4.86
N ALA A 113 9.22 13.13 4.90
CA ALA A 113 8.20 13.88 4.19
C ALA A 113 7.51 14.86 5.14
N LYS A 114 7.37 16.10 4.68
CA LYS A 114 6.68 17.20 5.38
C LYS A 114 5.62 17.83 4.50
N GLN A 115 4.66 18.51 5.11
CA GLN A 115 3.60 19.21 4.40
C GLN A 115 2.86 18.28 3.42
N ILE A 116 2.46 17.12 3.94
CA ILE A 116 1.84 16.07 3.13
C ILE A 116 0.38 16.42 2.86
N GLU A 117 0.04 16.60 1.61
CA GLU A 117 -1.29 16.98 1.16
C GLU A 117 -1.77 16.08 0.01
N PRO A 118 -3.06 15.71 -0.03
CA PRO A 118 -3.63 15.07 -1.21
C PRO A 118 -3.65 16.04 -2.40
N SER A 119 -3.33 15.56 -3.58
CA SER A 119 -3.45 16.27 -4.84
C SER A 119 -4.51 15.66 -5.74
N HIS A 120 -4.75 16.27 -6.91
CA HIS A 120 -5.74 15.74 -7.87
C HIS A 120 -5.43 14.32 -8.35
N ARG A 121 -4.14 13.93 -8.38
CA ARG A 121 -3.65 12.67 -8.97
C ARG A 121 -2.82 11.84 -8.02
N GLY A 122 -2.67 12.26 -6.78
CA GLY A 122 -1.80 11.56 -5.85
C GLY A 122 -1.58 12.35 -4.56
N MET A 123 -0.30 12.46 -4.18
CA MET A 123 0.12 13.17 -2.97
C MET A 123 1.19 14.20 -3.31
N ARG A 124 1.11 15.37 -2.66
CA ARG A 124 2.14 16.41 -2.70
C ARG A 124 2.82 16.50 -1.34
N PHE A 125 4.13 16.61 -1.31
CA PHE A 125 4.88 16.78 -0.08
C PHE A 125 6.26 17.40 -0.34
N THR A 126 6.90 17.84 0.73
CA THR A 126 8.31 18.24 0.70
C THR A 126 9.16 17.08 1.23
N LEU A 127 9.98 16.47 0.37
CA LEU A 127 11.00 15.50 0.79
C LEU A 127 12.21 16.25 1.36
N VAL A 128 12.54 15.98 2.60
CA VAL A 128 13.73 16.51 3.26
C VAL A 128 14.77 15.38 3.36
N CYS A 129 15.95 15.59 2.78
CA CYS A 129 17.08 14.68 2.89
C CYS A 129 18.31 15.45 3.36
N ASP A 130 18.83 15.10 4.53
CA ASP A 130 20.01 15.73 5.11
C ASP A 130 19.96 17.28 5.09
N LYS A 131 18.81 17.84 5.49
CA LYS A 131 18.50 19.28 5.52
C LYS A 131 18.28 19.95 4.16
N ARG A 132 18.33 19.21 3.06
CA ARG A 132 17.96 19.71 1.74
C ARG A 132 16.51 19.38 1.46
N GLU A 133 15.77 20.30 0.87
CA GLU A 133 14.34 20.19 0.63
C GLU A 133 14.04 20.05 -0.87
N PHE A 134 13.12 19.17 -1.19
CA PHE A 134 12.70 18.89 -2.54
C PHE A 134 11.18 18.79 -2.57
N PRO A 135 10.47 19.66 -3.35
CA PRO A 135 9.06 19.48 -3.58
C PRO A 135 8.83 18.23 -4.45
N VAL A 136 7.85 17.42 -4.10
CA VAL A 136 7.50 16.17 -4.80
C VAL A 136 6.01 16.15 -5.10
N GLU A 137 5.64 15.89 -6.35
CA GLU A 137 4.29 15.50 -6.77
C GLU A 137 4.31 14.01 -7.09
N LEU A 138 3.85 13.18 -6.15
CA LEU A 138 3.83 11.72 -6.27
C LEU A 138 2.51 11.29 -6.92
N HIS A 139 2.57 10.58 -8.04
CA HIS A 139 1.39 10.04 -8.73
C HIS A 139 0.94 8.70 -8.13
N ALA A 140 0.82 8.68 -6.81
CA ALA A 140 0.28 7.55 -6.04
C ALA A 140 -0.57 8.10 -4.89
N LEU A 141 -1.69 7.45 -4.62
CA LEU A 141 -2.69 7.90 -3.65
C LEU A 141 -2.37 7.37 -2.25
N GLY A 142 -2.59 8.20 -1.23
CA GLY A 142 -2.49 7.85 0.17
C GLY A 142 -1.12 8.05 0.81
N THR A 143 -1.13 8.34 2.10
CA THR A 143 0.08 8.63 2.90
C THR A 143 1.02 7.43 2.98
N PHE A 144 0.50 6.20 3.00
CA PHE A 144 1.36 5.00 2.98
C PHE A 144 2.20 4.90 1.69
N ASN A 145 1.76 5.48 0.57
CA ASN A 145 2.58 5.56 -0.64
C ASN A 145 3.65 6.66 -0.55
N VAL A 146 3.46 7.66 0.32
CA VAL A 146 4.54 8.59 0.66
C VAL A 146 5.63 7.86 1.44
N ASP A 147 5.28 7.04 2.44
CA ASP A 147 6.23 6.17 3.14
C ASP A 147 6.99 5.25 2.17
N ASN A 148 6.26 4.53 1.33
CA ASN A 148 6.86 3.65 0.31
C ASN A 148 7.82 4.41 -0.63
N ALA A 149 7.46 5.64 -1.01
CA ALA A 149 8.30 6.49 -1.86
C ALA A 149 9.59 6.93 -1.14
N LEU A 150 9.50 7.30 0.15
CA LEU A 150 10.67 7.62 0.96
C LEU A 150 11.61 6.42 1.11
N GLU A 151 11.06 5.24 1.37
CA GLU A 151 11.83 4.00 1.51
C GLU A 151 12.52 3.62 0.20
N ALA A 152 11.81 3.73 -0.93
CA ALA A 152 12.38 3.52 -2.25
C ALA A 152 13.48 4.55 -2.58
N ALA A 153 13.27 5.82 -2.21
CA ALA A 153 14.24 6.88 -2.37
C ALA A 153 15.50 6.63 -1.55
N ALA A 154 15.34 6.26 -0.27
CA ALA A 154 16.45 5.93 0.62
C ALA A 154 17.23 4.73 0.11
N ALA A 155 16.55 3.66 -0.36
CA ALA A 155 17.19 2.49 -0.94
C ALA A 155 17.99 2.83 -2.20
N ALA A 156 17.45 3.65 -3.10
CA ALA A 156 18.13 4.10 -4.30
C ALA A 156 19.36 4.97 -3.97
N ALA A 157 19.22 5.90 -3.01
CA ALA A 157 20.33 6.75 -2.55
C ALA A 157 21.43 5.91 -1.87
N ALA A 158 21.08 4.94 -1.03
CA ALA A 158 22.01 3.98 -0.42
C ALA A 158 22.72 3.09 -1.47
N CYS A 159 22.13 2.90 -2.64
CA CYS A 159 22.80 2.28 -3.79
C CYS A 159 23.79 3.22 -4.49
N GLY A 160 23.87 4.50 -4.15
CA GLY A 160 24.78 5.49 -4.69
C GLY A 160 24.18 6.39 -5.77
N HIS A 161 22.86 6.41 -5.91
CA HIS A 161 22.20 7.35 -6.84
C HIS A 161 22.07 8.74 -6.19
N PRO A 162 22.43 9.84 -6.90
CA PRO A 162 22.22 11.19 -6.38
C PRO A 162 20.76 11.47 -6.07
N ILE A 163 20.49 12.08 -4.92
CA ILE A 163 19.13 12.30 -4.42
C ILE A 163 18.27 13.11 -5.40
N GLU A 164 18.87 14.06 -6.13
CA GLU A 164 18.18 14.88 -7.13
C GLU A 164 17.64 14.03 -8.31
N LYS A 165 18.36 12.97 -8.67
CA LYS A 165 17.91 12.02 -9.68
C LYS A 165 16.81 11.11 -9.14
N VAL A 166 16.94 10.71 -7.87
CA VAL A 166 15.96 9.88 -7.19
C VAL A 166 14.62 10.62 -7.07
N VAL A 167 14.64 11.88 -6.62
CA VAL A 167 13.43 12.72 -6.50
C VAL A 167 12.71 12.85 -7.85
N ARG A 168 13.43 13.14 -8.93
CA ARG A 168 12.82 13.18 -10.28
C ARG A 168 12.22 11.85 -10.72
N ALA A 169 12.81 10.73 -10.28
CA ALA A 169 12.27 9.40 -10.58
C ALA A 169 10.98 9.12 -9.79
N LEU A 170 10.83 9.65 -8.57
CA LEU A 170 9.58 9.53 -7.79
C LEU A 170 8.40 10.19 -8.50
N GLU A 171 8.59 11.34 -9.15
CA GLU A 171 7.54 12.04 -9.90
C GLU A 171 7.07 11.26 -11.14
N ALA A 172 7.92 10.40 -11.69
CA ALA A 172 7.60 9.52 -12.81
C ALA A 172 7.09 8.13 -12.38
N LEU A 173 7.02 7.87 -11.05
CA LEU A 173 6.64 6.58 -10.53
C LEU A 173 5.14 6.34 -10.72
N THR A 174 4.80 5.15 -11.18
CA THR A 174 3.41 4.66 -11.24
C THR A 174 3.26 3.46 -10.31
N PRO A 175 2.14 3.34 -9.58
CA PRO A 175 1.87 2.17 -8.75
C PRO A 175 1.91 0.87 -9.56
N PRO A 176 2.29 -0.25 -8.94
CA PRO A 176 2.19 -1.56 -9.58
C PRO A 176 0.74 -1.87 -9.99
N PRO A 177 0.52 -2.65 -11.06
CA PRO A 177 -0.82 -3.07 -11.46
C PRO A 177 -1.63 -3.66 -10.29
N GLY A 178 -2.87 -3.21 -10.12
CA GLY A 178 -3.77 -3.67 -9.07
C GLY A 178 -3.43 -3.22 -7.64
N ARG A 179 -2.52 -2.28 -7.46
CA ARG A 179 -2.18 -1.68 -6.15
C ARG A 179 -2.42 -0.19 -6.20
N MET A 180 -3.63 0.26 -5.82
CA MET A 180 -4.08 1.65 -5.96
C MET A 180 -3.78 2.21 -7.36
N GLN A 181 -3.91 1.35 -8.37
CA GLN A 181 -3.61 1.67 -9.77
C GLN A 181 -4.60 2.69 -10.29
N ILE A 182 -4.08 3.79 -10.79
CA ILE A 182 -4.86 4.93 -11.28
C ILE A 182 -5.17 4.75 -12.76
N PHE A 183 -6.44 5.01 -13.12
CA PHE A 183 -6.93 5.13 -14.49
C PHE A 183 -7.57 6.50 -14.67
N GLU A 184 -7.06 7.27 -15.60
CA GLU A 184 -7.51 8.62 -15.85
C GLU A 184 -7.84 8.82 -17.35
N SER A 185 -8.91 9.57 -17.60
CA SER A 185 -9.29 10.04 -18.93
C SER A 185 -9.96 11.41 -18.80
N ASP A 186 -9.76 12.25 -19.78
CA ASP A 186 -10.30 13.63 -19.77
C ASP A 186 -11.84 13.62 -19.65
N GLY A 187 -12.33 14.42 -18.70
CA GLY A 187 -13.76 14.54 -18.45
C GLY A 187 -14.41 13.36 -17.73
N MET A 188 -13.63 12.35 -17.32
CA MET A 188 -14.12 11.17 -16.64
C MET A 188 -13.73 11.16 -15.14
N PRO A 189 -14.44 10.42 -14.29
CA PRO A 189 -14.01 10.18 -12.91
C PRO A 189 -12.65 9.49 -12.85
N LEU A 190 -11.93 9.67 -11.74
CA LEU A 190 -10.69 8.96 -11.50
C LEU A 190 -10.98 7.52 -11.10
N GLY A 191 -10.59 6.55 -11.91
CA GLY A 191 -10.65 5.13 -11.57
C GLY A 191 -9.45 4.72 -10.75
N VAL A 192 -9.68 3.93 -9.68
CA VAL A 192 -8.63 3.33 -8.85
C VAL A 192 -8.92 1.86 -8.70
N VAL A 193 -7.94 1.01 -9.04
CA VAL A 193 -8.05 -0.45 -8.90
C VAL A 193 -7.15 -0.92 -7.79
N ASP A 194 -7.71 -1.67 -6.83
CA ASP A 194 -6.97 -2.25 -5.71
C ASP A 194 -7.31 -3.72 -5.49
N PHE A 195 -6.30 -4.51 -5.15
CA PHE A 195 -6.43 -5.95 -4.89
C PHE A 195 -7.06 -6.26 -3.52
N GLY A 196 -7.24 -5.27 -2.65
CA GLY A 196 -7.80 -5.43 -1.31
C GLY A 196 -9.12 -6.20 -1.31
N HIS A 197 -9.13 -7.39 -0.72
CA HIS A 197 -10.26 -8.32 -0.69
C HIS A 197 -10.60 -8.83 0.73
N THR A 198 -10.06 -8.17 1.75
CA THR A 198 -10.36 -8.39 3.17
C THR A 198 -11.04 -7.15 3.76
N PRO A 199 -11.76 -7.26 4.89
CA PRO A 199 -12.36 -6.11 5.55
C PRO A 199 -11.36 -4.98 5.83
N ASP A 200 -10.25 -5.28 6.47
CA ASP A 200 -9.18 -4.32 6.80
C ASP A 200 -8.58 -3.65 5.55
N ALA A 201 -8.29 -4.44 4.49
CA ALA A 201 -7.74 -3.89 3.26
C ALA A 201 -8.73 -2.97 2.53
N LEU A 202 -10.04 -3.33 2.50
CA LEU A 202 -11.08 -2.50 1.92
C LEU A 202 -11.25 -1.19 2.71
N GLU A 203 -11.28 -1.27 4.04
CA GLU A 203 -11.39 -0.11 4.92
C GLU A 203 -10.24 0.87 4.67
N LYS A 204 -9.00 0.40 4.71
CA LYS A 204 -7.81 1.20 4.46
C LYS A 204 -7.78 1.81 3.05
N ALA A 205 -8.20 1.06 2.03
CA ALA A 205 -8.28 1.57 0.66
C ALA A 205 -9.31 2.71 0.55
N ILE A 206 -10.48 2.56 1.16
CA ILE A 206 -11.52 3.60 1.18
C ILE A 206 -11.03 4.83 1.95
N GLU A 207 -10.53 4.64 3.18
CA GLU A 207 -10.02 5.74 4.01
C GLU A 207 -8.90 6.52 3.33
N CYS A 208 -8.01 5.83 2.63
CA CYS A 208 -6.94 6.43 1.84
C CYS A 208 -7.47 7.37 0.74
N LEU A 209 -8.59 7.04 0.10
CA LEU A 209 -9.13 7.78 -1.04
C LEU A 209 -10.05 8.94 -0.65
N ILE A 210 -10.61 8.93 0.55
CA ILE A 210 -11.51 10.00 1.02
C ILE A 210 -10.85 11.39 0.92
N PRO A 211 -9.62 11.64 1.42
CA PRO A 211 -8.99 12.94 1.31
C PRO A 211 -8.80 13.38 -0.14
N ASN A 212 -8.41 12.47 -1.02
CA ASN A 212 -8.23 12.78 -2.44
C ASN A 212 -9.57 13.10 -3.14
N ALA A 213 -10.65 12.37 -2.84
CA ALA A 213 -11.98 12.67 -3.37
C ALA A 213 -12.45 14.06 -2.93
N ARG A 214 -12.25 14.43 -1.65
CA ARG A 214 -12.58 15.74 -1.12
C ARG A 214 -11.71 16.86 -1.73
N ALA A 215 -10.42 16.65 -1.92
CA ALA A 215 -9.53 17.61 -2.59
C ALA A 215 -9.95 17.87 -4.05
N ARG A 216 -10.52 16.87 -4.73
CA ARG A 216 -11.12 17.03 -6.08
C ARG A 216 -12.47 17.75 -6.05
N GLY A 217 -13.10 17.92 -4.89
CA GLY A 217 -14.48 18.40 -4.73
C GLY A 217 -15.51 17.39 -5.21
N GLY A 218 -15.17 16.09 -5.20
CA GLY A 218 -15.99 14.97 -5.64
C GLY A 218 -16.40 14.04 -4.51
N ARG A 219 -17.03 12.93 -4.90
CA ARG A 219 -17.50 11.84 -4.06
C ARG A 219 -16.62 10.60 -4.26
N LEU A 220 -16.63 9.71 -3.27
CA LEU A 220 -16.01 8.39 -3.36
C LEU A 220 -17.07 7.32 -3.65
N TRP A 221 -16.89 6.63 -4.76
CA TRP A 221 -17.64 5.44 -5.15
C TRP A 221 -16.82 4.20 -4.83
N THR A 222 -17.44 3.16 -4.27
CA THR A 222 -16.78 1.87 -4.05
C THR A 222 -17.53 0.77 -4.77
N VAL A 223 -16.85 0.09 -5.70
CA VAL A 223 -17.33 -1.07 -6.44
C VAL A 223 -16.54 -2.29 -5.96
N PHE A 224 -17.21 -3.26 -5.32
CA PHE A 224 -16.53 -4.44 -4.80
C PHE A 224 -17.42 -5.66 -4.73
N GLY A 225 -16.80 -6.82 -4.55
CA GLY A 225 -17.46 -8.10 -4.33
C GLY A 225 -16.61 -8.99 -3.44
N CYS A 226 -17.11 -10.21 -3.19
CA CYS A 226 -16.39 -11.24 -2.46
C CYS A 226 -16.31 -12.52 -3.27
N GLY A 227 -15.20 -13.26 -3.13
CA GLY A 227 -15.04 -14.57 -3.73
C GLY A 227 -15.90 -15.63 -3.07
N GLY A 228 -16.35 -16.62 -3.85
CA GLY A 228 -16.99 -17.84 -3.37
C GLY A 228 -15.98 -18.85 -2.85
N ASP A 229 -16.45 -19.86 -2.11
CA ASP A 229 -15.65 -20.93 -1.48
C ASP A 229 -14.50 -20.38 -0.61
N ARG A 230 -14.78 -19.28 0.08
CA ARG A 230 -13.91 -18.57 0.99
C ARG A 230 -14.67 -18.17 2.25
N ASP A 231 -14.02 -17.46 3.17
CA ASP A 231 -14.64 -16.95 4.39
C ASP A 231 -15.91 -16.14 4.08
N ALA A 232 -17.09 -16.72 4.33
CA ALA A 232 -18.38 -16.07 4.13
C ALA A 232 -18.64 -15.00 5.22
N GLY A 233 -18.02 -15.13 6.41
CA GLY A 233 -18.22 -14.22 7.53
C GLY A 233 -17.75 -12.78 7.23
N LYS A 234 -16.79 -12.61 6.32
CA LYS A 234 -16.31 -11.29 5.93
C LYS A 234 -17.30 -10.49 5.05
N ARG A 235 -18.27 -11.16 4.39
CA ARG A 235 -19.18 -10.53 3.41
C ARG A 235 -20.00 -9.39 4.01
N PRO A 236 -20.78 -9.60 5.10
CA PRO A 236 -21.52 -8.52 5.72
C PRO A 236 -20.60 -7.44 6.32
N ILE A 237 -19.44 -7.82 6.86
CA ILE A 237 -18.48 -6.85 7.42
C ILE A 237 -17.97 -5.89 6.33
N MET A 238 -17.62 -6.41 5.16
CA MET A 238 -17.18 -5.58 4.03
C MET A 238 -18.33 -4.70 3.50
N GLY A 239 -19.57 -5.21 3.50
CA GLY A 239 -20.77 -4.45 3.17
C GLY A 239 -20.98 -3.25 4.09
N GLU A 240 -20.89 -3.46 5.39
CA GLU A 240 -21.00 -2.41 6.41
C GLU A 240 -19.88 -1.36 6.25
N ILE A 241 -18.63 -1.77 6.11
CA ILE A 241 -17.47 -0.88 5.92
C ILE A 241 -17.68 0.02 4.70
N ALA A 242 -17.99 -0.56 3.54
CA ALA A 242 -18.20 0.19 2.32
C ALA A 242 -19.37 1.17 2.46
N ALA A 243 -20.48 0.73 3.04
CA ALA A 243 -21.65 1.55 3.27
C ALA A 243 -21.40 2.69 4.28
N ARG A 244 -20.56 2.49 5.27
CA ARG A 244 -20.23 3.50 6.27
C ARG A 244 -19.29 4.59 5.73
N LEU A 245 -18.33 4.22 4.91
CA LEU A 245 -17.23 5.10 4.54
C LEU A 245 -17.36 5.73 3.14
N SER A 246 -18.10 5.10 2.22
CA SER A 246 -18.21 5.61 0.84
C SER A 246 -19.46 6.47 0.64
N ASP A 247 -19.40 7.41 -0.29
CA ASP A 247 -20.57 8.22 -0.68
C ASP A 247 -21.55 7.42 -1.54
N GLN A 248 -21.05 6.49 -2.38
CA GLN A 248 -21.83 5.60 -3.20
C GLN A 248 -21.20 4.19 -3.18
N VAL A 249 -22.02 3.16 -3.23
CA VAL A 249 -21.57 1.77 -3.21
C VAL A 249 -22.23 0.97 -4.33
N ILE A 250 -21.46 0.16 -5.02
CA ILE A 250 -22.00 -0.89 -5.91
C ILE A 250 -21.44 -2.24 -5.46
N VAL A 251 -22.33 -3.08 -4.96
CA VAL A 251 -22.02 -4.46 -4.60
C VAL A 251 -22.16 -5.34 -5.83
N THR A 252 -21.11 -6.10 -6.16
CA THR A 252 -21.07 -6.91 -7.36
C THR A 252 -20.47 -8.30 -7.11
N SER A 253 -20.45 -9.15 -8.13
CA SER A 253 -19.71 -10.41 -8.09
C SER A 253 -18.20 -10.18 -8.18
N ASP A 254 -17.47 -11.07 -7.56
CA ASP A 254 -16.04 -11.29 -7.79
C ASP A 254 -15.88 -12.66 -8.48
N ASN A 255 -14.99 -13.54 -8.04
CA ASN A 255 -14.91 -14.92 -8.52
C ASN A 255 -15.83 -15.82 -7.67
N PRO A 256 -17.02 -16.20 -8.17
CA PRO A 256 -18.01 -16.94 -7.37
C PRO A 256 -17.65 -18.41 -7.17
N ARG A 257 -16.72 -18.97 -7.94
CA ARG A 257 -16.34 -20.39 -7.95
C ARG A 257 -17.58 -21.30 -8.06
N THR A 258 -17.84 -22.13 -7.02
CA THR A 258 -19.00 -23.04 -7.03
C THR A 258 -20.27 -22.42 -6.43
N GLU A 259 -20.16 -21.26 -5.77
CA GLU A 259 -21.31 -20.60 -5.15
C GLU A 259 -22.16 -19.80 -6.16
N ASN A 260 -23.44 -19.62 -5.82
CA ASN A 260 -24.31 -18.72 -6.58
C ASN A 260 -23.87 -17.27 -6.37
N PRO A 261 -23.51 -16.51 -7.42
CA PRO A 261 -23.03 -15.14 -7.29
C PRO A 261 -24.07 -14.20 -6.67
N GLN A 262 -25.38 -14.41 -6.90
CA GLN A 262 -26.42 -13.62 -6.27
C GLN A 262 -26.44 -13.83 -4.75
N ALA A 263 -26.28 -15.06 -4.28
CA ALA A 263 -26.23 -15.35 -2.83
C ALA A 263 -25.05 -14.66 -2.13
N ILE A 264 -23.91 -14.53 -2.82
CA ILE A 264 -22.75 -13.79 -2.30
C ILE A 264 -23.08 -12.29 -2.18
N VAL A 265 -23.68 -11.71 -3.22
CA VAL A 265 -24.11 -10.31 -3.24
C VAL A 265 -25.14 -10.05 -2.13
N ASP A 266 -26.12 -10.94 -1.96
CA ASP A 266 -27.15 -10.83 -0.92
C ASP A 266 -26.53 -10.85 0.49
N ALA A 267 -25.53 -11.70 0.73
CA ALA A 267 -24.80 -11.74 2.00
C ALA A 267 -24.02 -10.45 2.29
N ILE A 268 -23.46 -9.79 1.27
CA ILE A 268 -22.82 -8.48 1.41
C ILE A 268 -23.87 -7.41 1.73
N MET A 269 -25.00 -7.44 1.02
CA MET A 269 -26.09 -6.48 1.21
C MET A 269 -26.70 -6.52 2.62
N GLN A 270 -26.63 -7.64 3.34
CA GLN A 270 -27.02 -7.69 4.76
C GLN A 270 -26.21 -6.71 5.61
N GLY A 271 -24.92 -6.59 5.36
CA GLY A 271 -24.05 -5.61 6.04
C GLY A 271 -24.39 -4.17 5.66
N VAL A 272 -24.67 -3.92 4.38
CA VAL A 272 -25.10 -2.59 3.91
C VAL A 272 -26.39 -2.14 4.61
N GLN A 273 -27.37 -3.04 4.75
CA GLN A 273 -28.65 -2.76 5.40
C GLN A 273 -28.53 -2.45 6.91
N ALA A 274 -27.43 -2.86 7.54
CA ALA A 274 -27.16 -2.52 8.93
C ALA A 274 -26.79 -1.02 9.12
N VAL A 275 -26.44 -0.32 8.03
CA VAL A 275 -26.06 1.10 8.06
C VAL A 275 -27.27 1.97 7.68
N PRO A 276 -27.78 2.85 8.56
CA PRO A 276 -28.95 3.66 8.28
C PRO A 276 -28.80 4.51 7.02
N GLY A 277 -29.78 4.44 6.10
CA GLY A 277 -29.83 5.23 4.86
C GLY A 277 -28.85 4.78 3.77
N ALA A 278 -28.10 3.69 3.96
CA ALA A 278 -27.14 3.20 2.98
C ALA A 278 -27.81 2.60 1.75
N ASP A 279 -29.02 2.07 1.88
CA ASP A 279 -29.85 1.52 0.79
C ASP A 279 -30.10 2.54 -0.34
N GLN A 280 -30.25 3.84 0.02
CA GLN A 280 -30.48 4.93 -0.93
C GLN A 280 -29.26 5.27 -1.81
N ARG A 281 -28.07 4.84 -1.41
CA ARG A 281 -26.79 5.11 -2.07
C ARG A 281 -26.00 3.86 -2.40
N THR A 282 -26.69 2.69 -2.36
CA THR A 282 -26.08 1.41 -2.70
C THR A 282 -26.90 0.71 -3.77
N MET A 283 -26.20 0.18 -4.77
CA MET A 283 -26.78 -0.69 -5.80
C MET A 283 -26.17 -2.09 -5.69
N ALA A 284 -26.98 -3.11 -5.98
CA ALA A 284 -26.54 -4.48 -6.17
C ALA A 284 -26.61 -4.83 -7.67
N VAL A 285 -25.47 -5.14 -8.27
CA VAL A 285 -25.34 -5.46 -9.69
C VAL A 285 -24.42 -6.66 -9.83
N VAL A 286 -24.96 -7.85 -10.07
CA VAL A 286 -24.18 -9.11 -10.07
C VAL A 286 -23.09 -9.10 -11.13
N ASP A 287 -23.39 -8.66 -12.35
CA ASP A 287 -22.39 -8.55 -13.40
C ASP A 287 -21.40 -7.42 -13.08
N ARG A 288 -20.13 -7.80 -12.88
CA ARG A 288 -19.07 -6.85 -12.47
C ARG A 288 -18.76 -5.83 -13.56
N ARG A 289 -18.80 -6.23 -14.81
CA ARG A 289 -18.57 -5.31 -15.94
C ARG A 289 -19.65 -4.24 -15.97
N GLU A 290 -20.90 -4.66 -15.84
CA GLU A 290 -22.05 -3.76 -15.75
C GLU A 290 -21.99 -2.85 -14.52
N ALA A 291 -21.57 -3.40 -13.36
CA ALA A 291 -21.37 -2.62 -12.13
C ALA A 291 -20.36 -1.49 -12.32
N ILE A 292 -19.20 -1.79 -12.90
CA ILE A 292 -18.15 -0.79 -13.20
C ILE A 292 -18.68 0.23 -14.22
N HIS A 293 -19.36 -0.21 -15.25
CA HIS A 293 -19.96 0.67 -16.26
C HIS A 293 -20.93 1.67 -15.64
N ARG A 294 -21.83 1.19 -14.77
CA ARG A 294 -22.80 2.05 -14.06
C ARG A 294 -22.08 3.08 -13.17
N ALA A 295 -21.04 2.67 -12.44
CA ALA A 295 -20.24 3.60 -11.64
C ALA A 295 -19.65 4.71 -12.52
N VAL A 296 -18.98 4.34 -13.61
CA VAL A 296 -18.27 5.28 -14.50
C VAL A 296 -19.22 6.29 -15.13
N PHE A 297 -20.41 5.86 -15.56
CA PHE A 297 -21.38 6.75 -16.22
C PHE A 297 -22.26 7.56 -15.26
N ALA A 298 -22.38 7.13 -13.98
CA ALA A 298 -23.15 7.88 -12.99
C ALA A 298 -22.30 8.84 -12.15
N ALA A 299 -20.99 8.67 -12.12
CA ALA A 299 -20.07 9.50 -11.38
C ALA A 299 -19.70 10.78 -12.16
N ASP A 300 -19.48 11.85 -11.42
CA ASP A 300 -18.96 13.11 -11.98
C ASP A 300 -17.44 13.02 -12.24
N ALA A 301 -16.93 13.86 -13.14
CA ALA A 301 -15.49 13.93 -13.46
C ALA A 301 -14.58 14.23 -12.25
N LYS A 302 -15.14 14.80 -11.19
CA LYS A 302 -14.43 15.04 -9.92
C LYS A 302 -14.44 13.86 -8.98
N ASP A 303 -15.32 12.89 -9.20
CA ASP A 303 -15.46 11.72 -8.34
C ASP A 303 -14.26 10.76 -8.47
N ILE A 304 -14.06 9.94 -7.46
CA ILE A 304 -13.15 8.79 -7.48
C ILE A 304 -13.98 7.52 -7.42
N ILE A 305 -13.63 6.54 -8.25
CA ILE A 305 -14.23 5.21 -8.24
C ILE A 305 -13.17 4.20 -7.83
N LEU A 306 -13.30 3.63 -6.63
CA LEU A 306 -12.53 2.48 -6.17
C LEU A 306 -13.17 1.19 -6.70
N VAL A 307 -12.40 0.41 -7.45
CA VAL A 307 -12.77 -0.96 -7.85
C VAL A 307 -11.88 -1.93 -7.07
N ALA A 308 -12.42 -2.51 -6.00
CA ALA A 308 -11.67 -3.34 -5.07
C ALA A 308 -11.94 -4.85 -5.26
N GLY A 309 -10.97 -5.67 -4.83
CA GLY A 309 -11.06 -7.13 -4.80
C GLY A 309 -10.36 -7.85 -5.94
N LYS A 310 -10.15 -7.21 -7.08
CA LYS A 310 -9.36 -7.72 -8.20
C LYS A 310 -8.26 -6.73 -8.57
N GLY A 311 -7.08 -7.26 -8.87
CA GLY A 311 -5.94 -6.48 -9.35
C GLY A 311 -5.57 -6.89 -10.78
N HIS A 312 -4.61 -7.78 -10.92
CA HIS A 312 -4.04 -8.23 -12.20
C HIS A 312 -4.57 -9.59 -12.67
N GLU A 313 -5.54 -10.17 -11.97
CA GLU A 313 -6.12 -11.46 -12.36
C GLU A 313 -6.91 -11.33 -13.67
N CYS A 314 -6.69 -12.30 -14.55
CA CYS A 314 -7.36 -12.39 -15.86
C CYS A 314 -8.68 -13.20 -15.80
N GLU A 315 -9.03 -13.77 -14.63
CA GLU A 315 -10.20 -14.63 -14.43
C GLU A 315 -11.20 -14.04 -13.43
#